data_f95d2eef5259bf53ce8b6542d0b9f8f7
#
_entry.id   f95d2eef5259bf53ce8b6542d0b9f8f7
#
_cell.length_a   1.000
_cell.length_b   1.000
_cell.length_c   1.000
_cell.angle_alpha   90.00
_cell.angle_beta   90.00
_cell.angle_gamma   90.00
#
_symmetry.space_group_name_H-M   'P 1'
#
loop_
_entity.id
_entity.type
_entity.pdbx_description
1 polymer ?
#
loop_
_entity_poly.entity_id
_entity_poly.type
_entity_poly.pdbx_seq_one_letter_code
_entity_poly.pdbx_strand_id
1 'polypeptide(L)'
;MARQPRLDAPGALHHIIGRGIERTNIFRTDQDRDDFLNRLANQCLEKNIVVYAWSLLSNHFHLLVRTGRYPLSEVMKKLLTGYVVNFNLRHKRTGHLFQNRYKSIICEDDPYLLELTRYIHLNPLRAGLVGSLKELGYYRWSGHSAIM
;
A
#
# COMPACT_ATOMS: atom_id res chain seq x y z
N MET A 1 17.59 -18.08 7.56
CA MET A 1 16.57 -18.03 8.61
C MET A 1 15.18 -18.23 7.99
N ALA A 2 14.40 -19.10 8.56
CA ALA A 2 13.05 -19.34 8.06
C ALA A 2 12.17 -18.09 8.22
N ARG A 3 11.36 -17.80 7.20
CA ARG A 3 10.43 -16.69 7.23
C ARG A 3 9.26 -17.04 8.13
N GLN A 4 8.89 -16.13 9.02
CA GLN A 4 7.70 -16.32 9.85
C GLN A 4 6.44 -16.32 8.97
N PRO A 5 5.46 -17.22 9.22
CA PRO A 5 4.19 -17.15 8.53
C PRO A 5 3.49 -15.82 8.82
N ARG A 6 2.90 -15.23 7.79
CA ARG A 6 2.07 -14.05 7.99
C ARG A 6 0.74 -14.46 8.61
N LEU A 7 0.29 -13.69 9.59
CA LEU A 7 -1.04 -13.88 10.13
C LEU A 7 -2.07 -13.37 9.10
N ASP A 8 -3.12 -14.16 8.89
CA ASP A 8 -4.11 -13.87 7.88
C ASP A 8 -5.47 -14.37 8.36
N ALA A 9 -6.19 -13.51 9.07
CA ALA A 9 -7.49 -13.83 9.64
C ALA A 9 -8.59 -13.07 8.90
N PRO A 10 -9.66 -13.74 8.44
CA PRO A 10 -10.80 -13.06 7.80
C PRO A 10 -11.36 -11.96 8.70
N GLY A 11 -11.64 -10.79 8.11
CA GLY A 11 -12.17 -9.66 8.83
C GLY A 11 -11.17 -8.89 9.68
N ALA A 12 -9.90 -9.31 9.70
CA ALA A 12 -8.87 -8.63 10.47
C ALA A 12 -8.41 -7.34 9.80
N LEU A 13 -7.95 -6.40 10.62
CA LEU A 13 -7.35 -5.16 10.16
C LEU A 13 -5.85 -5.37 10.00
N HIS A 14 -5.34 -5.10 8.80
CA HIS A 14 -3.91 -5.29 8.47
C HIS A 14 -3.26 -3.97 8.09
N HIS A 15 -2.10 -3.70 8.69
CA HIS A 15 -1.19 -2.67 8.21
C HIS A 15 -0.17 -3.33 7.27
N ILE A 16 -0.17 -2.93 6.01
CA ILE A 16 0.60 -3.56 4.95
C ILE A 16 1.66 -2.60 4.45
N ILE A 17 2.88 -3.09 4.30
CA ILE A 17 4.02 -2.33 3.78
C ILE A 17 4.67 -3.14 2.67
N GLY A 18 4.86 -2.50 1.50
CA GLY A 18 5.64 -3.08 0.41
C GLY A 18 6.78 -2.15 0.05
N ARG A 19 7.99 -2.68 -0.14
CA ARG A 19 9.18 -1.90 -0.46
C ARG A 19 9.82 -2.37 -1.74
N GLY A 20 10.39 -1.43 -2.50
CA GLY A 20 11.17 -1.74 -3.70
C GLY A 20 12.46 -2.47 -3.36
N ILE A 21 12.83 -3.40 -4.25
CA ILE A 21 14.11 -4.10 -4.15
C ILE A 21 15.26 -3.08 -4.24
N GLU A 22 16.25 -3.23 -3.36
CA GLU A 22 17.40 -2.33 -3.30
C GLU A 22 17.00 -0.85 -3.20
N ARG A 23 15.88 -0.57 -2.54
CA ARG A 23 15.28 0.76 -2.41
C ARG A 23 14.92 1.40 -3.75
N THR A 24 14.72 0.59 -4.78
CA THR A 24 14.28 1.04 -6.10
C THR A 24 12.93 1.74 -6.00
N ASN A 25 12.75 2.78 -6.80
CA ASN A 25 11.46 3.44 -6.92
C ASN A 25 10.44 2.50 -7.55
N ILE A 26 9.34 2.28 -6.86
CA ILE A 26 8.22 1.46 -7.32
C ILE A 26 7.12 2.29 -7.98
N PHE A 27 7.18 3.61 -7.81
CA PHE A 27 6.32 4.56 -8.50
C PHE A 27 7.22 5.62 -9.13
N ARG A 28 7.34 5.62 -10.45
CA ARG A 28 8.16 6.59 -11.19
C ARG A 28 7.32 7.69 -11.80
N THR A 29 6.06 7.39 -12.12
CA THR A 29 5.16 8.30 -12.80
C THR A 29 3.79 8.30 -12.14
N ASP A 30 2.98 9.30 -12.46
CA ASP A 30 1.60 9.33 -12.01
C ASP A 30 0.78 8.17 -12.59
N GLN A 31 1.13 7.73 -13.80
CA GLN A 31 0.50 6.57 -14.40
C GLN A 31 0.73 5.29 -13.57
N ASP A 32 1.93 5.13 -13.00
CA ASP A 32 2.23 4.02 -12.11
C ASP A 32 1.33 4.05 -10.87
N ARG A 33 1.19 5.23 -10.28
CA ARG A 33 0.38 5.42 -9.08
C ARG A 33 -1.10 5.19 -9.36
N ASP A 34 -1.60 5.73 -10.47
CA ASP A 34 -2.99 5.51 -10.90
C ASP A 34 -3.26 4.03 -11.15
N ASP A 35 -2.33 3.32 -11.79
CA ASP A 35 -2.46 1.88 -12.02
C ASP A 35 -2.56 1.11 -10.70
N PHE A 36 -1.69 1.43 -9.73
CA PHE A 36 -1.73 0.80 -8.42
C PHE A 36 -3.07 1.03 -7.72
N LEU A 37 -3.52 2.28 -7.68
CA LEU A 37 -4.79 2.63 -7.03
C LEU A 37 -6.00 2.01 -7.71
N ASN A 38 -5.99 1.94 -9.04
CA ASN A 38 -7.07 1.30 -9.79
C ASN A 38 -7.13 -0.20 -9.48
N ARG A 39 -5.99 -0.87 -9.39
CA ARG A 39 -5.92 -2.28 -9.02
C ARG A 39 -6.38 -2.51 -7.59
N LEU A 40 -6.02 -1.61 -6.69
CA LEU A 40 -6.47 -1.66 -5.29
C LEU A 40 -7.99 -1.50 -5.22
N ALA A 41 -8.55 -0.55 -5.95
CA ALA A 41 -9.99 -0.33 -6.02
C ALA A 41 -10.72 -1.58 -6.56
N ASN A 42 -10.15 -2.24 -7.56
CA ASN A 42 -10.71 -3.48 -8.09
C ASN A 42 -10.75 -4.58 -7.04
N GLN A 43 -9.73 -4.68 -6.18
CA GLN A 43 -9.75 -5.64 -5.08
C GLN A 43 -10.82 -5.31 -4.04
N CYS A 44 -11.11 -4.03 -3.82
CA CYS A 44 -12.23 -3.63 -2.96
C CYS A 44 -13.56 -4.18 -3.49
N LEU A 45 -13.76 -4.14 -4.79
CA LEU A 45 -14.97 -4.63 -5.42
C LEU A 45 -15.02 -6.16 -5.51
N GLU A 46 -13.92 -6.79 -5.92
CA GLU A 46 -13.87 -8.23 -6.16
C GLU A 46 -13.75 -9.05 -4.87
N LYS A 47 -13.01 -8.54 -3.89
CA LYS A 47 -12.66 -9.28 -2.68
C LYS A 47 -13.27 -8.70 -1.40
N ASN A 48 -14.12 -7.69 -1.53
CA ASN A 48 -14.81 -7.04 -0.40
C ASN A 48 -13.84 -6.56 0.69
N ILE A 49 -12.69 -6.04 0.31
CA ILE A 49 -11.79 -5.40 1.26
C ILE A 49 -12.20 -3.95 1.47
N VAL A 50 -11.86 -3.41 2.63
CA VAL A 50 -12.05 -1.99 2.94
C VAL A 50 -10.70 -1.36 3.20
N VAL A 51 -10.39 -0.29 2.48
CA VAL A 51 -9.15 0.45 2.64
C VAL A 51 -9.42 1.70 3.46
N TYR A 52 -8.85 1.76 4.67
CA TYR A 52 -9.03 2.89 5.58
C TYR A 52 -8.00 3.98 5.36
N ALA A 53 -6.80 3.60 4.93
CA ALA A 53 -5.71 4.55 4.73
C ALA A 53 -4.73 4.02 3.70
N TRP A 54 -4.10 4.91 2.97
CA TRP A 54 -3.04 4.55 2.03
C TRP A 54 -2.06 5.70 1.87
N SER A 55 -0.83 5.35 1.54
CA SER A 55 0.21 6.32 1.22
C SER A 55 1.17 5.69 0.23
N LEU A 56 1.36 6.33 -0.91
CA LEU A 56 2.26 5.86 -1.97
C LEU A 56 3.50 6.77 -1.98
N LEU A 57 4.61 6.23 -1.49
CA LEU A 57 5.89 6.94 -1.52
C LEU A 57 6.72 6.40 -2.69
N SER A 58 7.83 7.05 -3.00
CA SER A 58 8.60 6.68 -4.20
C SER A 58 9.02 5.20 -4.23
N ASN A 59 9.50 4.69 -3.09
CA ASN A 59 10.07 3.35 -3.03
C ASN A 59 9.33 2.39 -2.08
N HIS A 60 8.20 2.79 -1.54
CA HIS A 60 7.37 1.92 -0.70
C HIS A 60 5.96 2.46 -0.58
N PHE A 61 5.05 1.59 -0.13
CA PHE A 61 3.67 1.98 0.13
C PHE A 61 3.22 1.49 1.50
N HIS A 62 2.23 2.17 2.05
CA HIS A 62 1.53 1.77 3.26
C HIS A 62 0.05 1.64 2.95
N LEU A 63 -0.58 0.57 3.42
CA LEU A 63 -2.02 0.37 3.33
C LEU A 63 -2.55 -0.05 4.69
N LEU A 64 -3.72 0.41 5.03
CA LEU A 64 -4.48 -0.07 6.19
C LEU A 64 -5.79 -0.66 5.66
N VAL A 65 -5.91 -1.98 5.73
CA VAL A 65 -6.95 -2.75 5.03
C VAL A 65 -7.62 -3.72 5.98
N ARG A 66 -8.95 -3.76 5.92
CA ARG A 66 -9.74 -4.84 6.55
C ARG A 66 -10.13 -5.83 5.47
N THR A 67 -9.81 -7.10 5.67
CA THR A 67 -10.17 -8.14 4.73
C THR A 67 -11.61 -8.60 4.96
N GLY A 68 -12.23 -9.14 3.88
CA GLY A 68 -13.47 -9.88 3.95
C GLY A 68 -13.19 -11.36 4.15
N ARG A 69 -13.92 -12.21 3.43
CA ARG A 69 -13.73 -13.67 3.56
C ARG A 69 -12.53 -14.21 2.78
N TYR A 70 -11.96 -13.44 1.88
CA TYR A 70 -10.80 -13.87 1.12
C TYR A 70 -9.51 -13.56 1.89
N PRO A 71 -8.51 -14.46 1.88
CA PRO A 71 -7.24 -14.21 2.55
C PRO A 71 -6.54 -12.98 1.97
N LEU A 72 -5.84 -12.24 2.82
CA LEU A 72 -5.03 -11.11 2.39
C LEU A 72 -4.00 -11.50 1.33
N SER A 73 -3.43 -12.70 1.45
CA SER A 73 -2.45 -13.21 0.49
C SER A 73 -3.00 -13.27 -0.94
N GLU A 74 -4.27 -13.64 -1.10
CA GLU A 74 -4.94 -13.63 -2.40
C GLU A 74 -5.08 -12.22 -2.98
N VAL A 75 -5.52 -11.30 -2.13
CA VAL A 75 -5.69 -9.89 -2.49
C VAL A 75 -4.35 -9.31 -2.95
N MET A 76 -3.33 -9.49 -2.14
CA MET A 76 -2.01 -8.90 -2.41
C MET A 76 -1.31 -9.57 -3.59
N LYS A 77 -1.48 -10.87 -3.76
CA LYS A 77 -0.92 -11.57 -4.92
C LYS A 77 -1.45 -10.98 -6.22
N LYS A 78 -2.75 -10.79 -6.30
CA LYS A 78 -3.38 -10.25 -7.52
C LYS A 78 -2.98 -8.80 -7.76
N LEU A 79 -3.01 -7.98 -6.70
CA LEU A 79 -2.63 -6.58 -6.78
C LEU A 79 -1.18 -6.41 -7.25
N LEU A 80 -0.26 -7.05 -6.55
CA LEU A 80 1.16 -6.83 -6.79
C LEU A 80 1.65 -7.49 -8.08
N THR A 81 1.17 -8.69 -8.40
CA THR A 81 1.56 -9.37 -9.65
C THR A 81 1.15 -8.54 -10.86
N GLY A 82 -0.09 -8.08 -10.90
CA GLY A 82 -0.57 -7.24 -12.00
C GLY A 82 0.17 -5.92 -12.10
N TYR A 83 0.42 -5.30 -10.95
CA TYR A 83 1.16 -4.05 -10.92
C TYR A 83 2.59 -4.20 -11.47
N VAL A 84 3.32 -5.23 -11.02
CA VAL A 84 4.71 -5.48 -11.45
C VAL A 84 4.77 -5.75 -12.95
N VAL A 85 3.87 -6.57 -13.47
CA VAL A 85 3.83 -6.86 -14.92
C VAL A 85 3.71 -5.56 -15.72
N ASN A 86 2.75 -4.72 -15.37
CA ASN A 86 2.54 -3.47 -16.11
C ASN A 86 3.65 -2.43 -15.87
N PHE A 87 4.16 -2.35 -14.65
CA PHE A 87 5.30 -1.49 -14.35
C PHE A 87 6.51 -1.87 -15.21
N ASN A 88 6.84 -3.15 -15.28
CA ASN A 88 7.96 -3.63 -16.07
C ASN A 88 7.75 -3.38 -17.56
N LEU A 89 6.53 -3.52 -18.07
CA LEU A 89 6.22 -3.21 -19.45
C LEU A 89 6.40 -1.70 -19.75
N ARG A 90 5.88 -0.84 -18.88
CA ARG A 90 5.98 0.61 -19.07
C ARG A 90 7.43 1.10 -19.05
N HIS A 91 8.24 0.51 -18.18
CA HIS A 91 9.61 0.99 -17.94
C HIS A 91 10.69 0.11 -18.57
N LYS A 92 10.30 -0.84 -19.44
CA LYS A 92 11.22 -1.75 -20.14
C LYS A 92 12.17 -2.45 -19.16
N ARG A 93 11.59 -3.00 -18.11
CA ARG A 93 12.29 -3.60 -17.01
C ARG A 93 11.91 -5.07 -16.89
N THR A 94 12.79 -5.89 -16.31
CA THR A 94 12.53 -7.31 -16.02
C THR A 94 12.87 -7.61 -14.57
N GLY A 95 12.30 -8.70 -14.05
CA GLY A 95 12.63 -9.19 -12.72
C GLY A 95 11.79 -8.58 -11.60
N HIS A 96 12.21 -8.91 -10.38
CA HIS A 96 11.49 -8.49 -9.18
C HIS A 96 11.51 -6.98 -9.01
N LEU A 97 10.37 -6.41 -8.62
CA LEU A 97 10.26 -5.01 -8.26
C LEU A 97 10.26 -4.83 -6.74
N PHE A 98 9.61 -5.73 -6.01
CA PHE A 98 9.50 -5.65 -4.57
C PHE A 98 10.56 -6.48 -3.86
N GLN A 99 11.07 -5.94 -2.75
CA GLN A 99 11.98 -6.64 -1.86
C GLN A 99 11.18 -7.63 -1.03
N ASN A 100 11.47 -8.91 -1.16
CA ASN A 100 10.76 -9.96 -0.44
C ASN A 100 9.24 -9.88 -0.65
N ARG A 101 8.48 -10.55 0.22
CA ARG A 101 7.02 -10.40 0.28
C ARG A 101 6.66 -9.13 1.02
N TYR A 102 5.45 -8.61 0.79
CA TYR A 102 4.93 -7.52 1.58
C TYR A 102 4.95 -7.88 3.08
N LYS A 103 5.07 -6.88 3.92
CA LYS A 103 4.99 -7.03 5.36
C LYS A 103 3.56 -6.73 5.79
N SER A 104 3.01 -7.57 6.67
CA SER A 104 1.66 -7.40 7.17
C SER A 104 1.64 -7.55 8.68
N ILE A 105 1.01 -6.60 9.36
CA ILE A 105 0.84 -6.60 10.80
C ILE A 105 -0.65 -6.55 11.09
N ILE A 106 -1.16 -7.54 11.84
CA ILE A 106 -2.55 -7.51 12.30
C ILE A 106 -2.67 -6.47 13.41
N CYS A 107 -3.65 -5.59 13.28
CA CYS A 107 -3.90 -4.53 14.22
C CYS A 107 -5.17 -4.83 15.01
N GLU A 108 -5.19 -4.44 16.28
CA GLU A 108 -6.42 -4.47 17.05
C GLU A 108 -7.35 -3.37 16.58
N ASP A 109 -8.65 -3.65 16.59
CA ASP A 109 -9.65 -2.68 16.19
C ASP A 109 -9.70 -1.49 17.15
N ASP A 110 -10.19 -0.39 16.64
CA ASP A 110 -10.55 0.85 17.32
C ASP A 110 -9.44 1.63 18.03
N PRO A 111 -8.73 1.13 19.07
CA PRO A 111 -7.78 2.00 19.77
C PRO A 111 -6.70 2.56 18.86
N TYR A 112 -6.30 1.79 17.85
CA TYR A 112 -5.18 2.15 16.98
C TYR A 112 -5.60 2.60 15.60
N LEU A 113 -6.86 2.43 15.21
CA LEU A 113 -7.31 2.71 13.85
C LEU A 113 -7.04 4.17 13.44
N LEU A 114 -7.48 5.11 14.28
CA LEU A 114 -7.29 6.54 14.00
C LEU A 114 -5.81 6.92 14.02
N GLU A 115 -5.08 6.40 14.98
CA GLU A 115 -3.65 6.67 15.12
C GLU A 115 -2.85 6.13 13.94
N LEU A 116 -3.13 4.89 13.50
CA LEU A 116 -2.52 4.29 12.32
C LEU A 116 -2.89 5.03 11.03
N THR A 117 -4.15 5.46 10.92
CA THR A 117 -4.60 6.26 9.78
C THR A 117 -3.79 7.55 9.69
N ARG A 118 -3.62 8.23 10.80
CA ARG A 118 -2.78 9.45 10.86
C ARG A 118 -1.34 9.16 10.50
N TYR A 119 -0.77 8.10 11.07
CA TYR A 119 0.61 7.71 10.79
C TYR A 119 0.83 7.50 9.29
N ILE A 120 -0.04 6.72 8.66
CA ILE A 120 0.06 6.42 7.24
C ILE A 120 -0.10 7.68 6.39
N HIS A 121 -1.10 8.50 6.70
CA HIS A 121 -1.37 9.70 5.94
C HIS A 121 -0.31 10.80 6.14
N LEU A 122 0.37 10.83 7.29
CA LEU A 122 1.46 11.76 7.54
C LEU A 122 2.80 11.27 7.00
N ASN A 123 2.88 10.06 6.50
CA ASN A 123 4.14 9.46 6.06
C ASN A 123 4.86 10.29 4.99
N PRO A 124 4.20 10.89 3.98
CA PRO A 124 4.88 11.76 3.03
C PRO A 124 5.60 12.94 3.69
N LEU A 125 5.01 13.53 4.74
CA LEU A 125 5.65 14.61 5.48
C LEU A 125 6.88 14.10 6.24
N ARG A 126 6.76 12.96 6.91
CA ARG A 126 7.88 12.35 7.66
C ARG A 126 9.00 11.89 6.72
N ALA A 127 8.66 11.44 5.52
CA ALA A 127 9.63 11.01 4.51
C ALA A 127 10.27 12.17 3.76
N GLY A 128 9.86 13.40 4.02
CA GLY A 128 10.43 14.59 3.38
C GLY A 128 9.95 14.84 1.95
N LEU A 129 8.92 14.13 1.48
CA LEU A 129 8.34 14.35 0.15
C LEU A 129 7.52 15.63 0.10
N VAL A 130 7.00 16.07 1.24
CA VAL A 130 6.33 17.35 1.40
C VAL A 130 6.92 18.05 2.62
N GLY A 131 6.91 19.37 2.64
CA GLY A 131 7.57 20.15 3.65
C GLY A 131 6.65 20.64 4.79
N SER A 132 5.34 20.50 4.65
CA SER A 132 4.38 21.02 5.62
C SER A 132 3.06 20.28 5.54
N LEU A 133 2.22 20.48 6.58
CA LEU A 133 0.85 19.94 6.56
C LEU A 133 0.02 20.50 5.41
N LYS A 134 0.27 21.75 5.02
CA LYS A 134 -0.41 22.35 3.88
C LYS A 134 -0.06 21.61 2.59
N GLU A 135 1.21 21.32 2.36
CA GLU A 135 1.65 20.55 1.19
C GLU A 135 1.11 19.12 1.24
N LEU A 136 1.03 18.53 2.42
CA LEU A 136 0.45 17.20 2.59
C LEU A 136 -1.00 17.16 2.12
N GLY A 137 -1.77 18.22 2.37
CA GLY A 137 -3.15 18.32 1.89
C GLY A 137 -3.27 18.26 0.36
N TYR A 138 -2.23 18.62 -0.34
CA TYR A 138 -2.16 18.54 -1.81
C TYR A 138 -1.44 17.31 -2.32
N TYR A 139 -0.86 16.49 -1.45
CA TYR A 139 -0.18 15.26 -1.86
C TYR A 139 -1.23 14.23 -2.27
N ARG A 140 -1.37 14.07 -3.57
CA ARG A 140 -2.41 13.28 -4.21
C ARG A 140 -2.34 11.77 -3.88
N TRP A 141 -1.16 11.28 -3.54
CA TRP A 141 -0.89 9.85 -3.40
C TRP A 141 -0.96 9.37 -1.96
N SER A 142 -1.71 10.07 -1.14
CA SER A 142 -2.04 9.70 0.23
C SER A 142 -3.54 9.89 0.43
N GLY A 143 -4.14 9.02 1.25
CA GLY A 143 -5.54 9.17 1.62
C GLY A 143 -5.82 10.44 2.42
N HIS A 144 -4.79 11.08 2.99
CA HIS A 144 -4.95 12.35 3.72
C HIS A 144 -5.59 13.41 2.83
N SER A 145 -5.14 13.55 1.59
CA SER A 145 -5.71 14.55 0.68
C SER A 145 -7.18 14.28 0.33
N ALA A 146 -7.60 13.02 0.39
CA ALA A 146 -8.97 12.64 0.09
C ALA A 146 -9.95 12.97 1.21
N ILE A 147 -9.46 13.12 2.45
CA ILE A 147 -10.30 13.41 3.61
C ILE A 147 -10.21 14.88 4.07
N MET A 148 -9.37 15.66 3.43
CA MET A 148 -9.23 17.10 3.67
C MET A 148 -10.34 17.91 2.88
#